data_0ef4c251fda5c639ab107928dca3dd4b
#
_entry.id   0ef4c251fda5c639ab107928dca3dd4b
#
_cell.length_a   1.000
_cell.length_b   1.000
_cell.length_c   1.000
_cell.angle_alpha   90.00
_cell.angle_beta   90.00
_cell.angle_gamma   90.00
#
_symmetry.space_group_name_H-M   'P 1'
#
loop_
_entity.id
_entity.type
_entity.pdbx_description
1 polymer ?
#
loop_
_entity_poly.entity_id
_entity_poly.type
_entity_poly.pdbx_seq_one_letter_code
_entity_poly.pdbx_strand_id
1 'polypeptide(L)'
;FRKRFPKVNVDVRLSDRIVDLIEEGIDVAVRVGDPGDTRLIARRLAPHRICAFASPDYLKARGTPRHPSDLQSHDCVNFRYQSTGQPAVWPFWMGDKLLELSPPSGLTMDLSDAIATALAAGAGIGISATYIAAPYVKRGELVPVLFEYAYDRFQLHAIWPESRRSNPAVKAFIAFLQEVFPSPAPWDVDVERHARAAAKSLKGRVGRPSR
;
A
#
# COMPACT_ATOMS: atom_id res chain seq x y z
N PHE A 1 -9.42 -6.45 -18.88
CA PHE A 1 -9.21 -7.83 -19.34
C PHE A 1 -10.45 -8.39 -20.04
N ARG A 2 -11.65 -8.39 -19.42
CA ARG A 2 -12.89 -8.95 -19.98
C ARG A 2 -13.30 -8.37 -21.35
N LYS A 3 -13.04 -7.07 -21.61
CA LYS A 3 -13.28 -6.46 -22.92
C LYS A 3 -12.39 -7.07 -24.01
N ARG A 4 -11.16 -7.44 -23.68
CA ARG A 4 -10.18 -8.02 -24.60
C ARG A 4 -10.37 -9.53 -24.77
N PHE A 5 -10.85 -10.21 -23.71
CA PHE A 5 -11.05 -11.65 -23.66
C PHE A 5 -12.48 -12.01 -23.20
N PRO A 6 -13.52 -11.74 -24.02
CA PRO A 6 -14.92 -11.85 -23.60
C PRO A 6 -15.37 -13.30 -23.32
N LYS A 7 -14.64 -14.30 -23.82
CA LYS A 7 -14.93 -15.73 -23.60
C LYS A 7 -14.32 -16.28 -22.28
N VAL A 8 -13.53 -15.46 -21.57
CA VAL A 8 -12.94 -15.88 -20.28
C VAL A 8 -13.85 -15.43 -19.13
N ASN A 9 -14.35 -16.37 -18.36
CA ASN A 9 -15.02 -16.08 -17.11
C ASN A 9 -13.97 -15.70 -16.06
N VAL A 10 -14.25 -14.63 -15.32
CA VAL A 10 -13.37 -14.13 -14.26
C VAL A 10 -14.14 -14.07 -12.96
N ASP A 11 -13.74 -14.87 -11.98
CA ASP A 11 -14.15 -14.79 -10.59
C ASP A 11 -13.03 -14.08 -9.81
N VAL A 12 -13.37 -12.98 -9.12
CA VAL A 12 -12.39 -12.16 -8.37
C VAL A 12 -12.69 -12.28 -6.89
N ARG A 13 -11.72 -12.78 -6.13
CA ARG A 13 -11.75 -12.83 -4.67
C ARG A 13 -10.78 -11.77 -4.12
N LEU A 14 -11.27 -10.90 -3.25
CA LEU A 14 -10.49 -9.87 -2.58
C LEU A 14 -10.33 -10.24 -1.10
N SER A 15 -9.10 -10.35 -0.65
CA SER A 15 -8.80 -10.72 0.73
C SER A 15 -7.37 -10.30 1.10
N ASP A 16 -7.19 -9.79 2.31
CA ASP A 16 -5.87 -9.56 2.90
C ASP A 16 -5.31 -10.83 3.60
N ARG A 17 -6.08 -11.92 3.56
CA ARG A 17 -5.63 -13.22 4.08
C ARG A 17 -4.75 -13.94 3.06
N ILE A 18 -3.63 -14.50 3.52
CA ILE A 18 -2.81 -15.40 2.73
C ILE A 18 -3.50 -16.76 2.66
N VAL A 19 -3.79 -17.22 1.45
CA VAL A 19 -4.47 -18.49 1.16
C VAL A 19 -3.57 -19.41 0.33
N ASP A 20 -3.77 -20.73 0.45
CA ASP A 20 -3.15 -21.72 -0.45
C ASP A 20 -3.92 -21.70 -1.79
N LEU A 21 -3.23 -21.30 -2.87
CA LEU A 21 -3.86 -21.18 -4.19
C LEU A 21 -4.30 -22.53 -4.76
N ILE A 22 -3.59 -23.59 -4.42
CA ILE A 22 -3.85 -24.94 -4.95
C ILE A 22 -5.10 -25.52 -4.26
N GLU A 23 -5.14 -25.45 -2.94
CA GLU A 23 -6.26 -25.94 -2.14
C GLU A 23 -7.56 -25.18 -2.44
N GLU A 24 -7.48 -23.86 -2.61
CA GLU A 24 -8.64 -23.01 -2.90
C GLU A 24 -9.00 -22.93 -4.40
N GLY A 25 -8.27 -23.63 -5.26
CA GLY A 25 -8.54 -23.68 -6.70
C GLY A 25 -8.35 -22.34 -7.41
N ILE A 26 -7.46 -21.46 -6.90
CA ILE A 26 -7.19 -20.15 -7.47
C ILE A 26 -6.21 -20.30 -8.63
N ASP A 27 -6.59 -19.79 -9.81
CA ASP A 27 -5.76 -19.88 -11.00
C ASP A 27 -4.60 -18.88 -10.98
N VAL A 28 -4.83 -17.65 -10.49
CA VAL A 28 -3.81 -16.58 -10.38
C VAL A 28 -4.10 -15.71 -9.17
N ALA A 29 -3.09 -15.39 -8.39
CA ALA A 29 -3.16 -14.36 -7.35
C ALA A 29 -2.22 -13.19 -7.67
N VAL A 30 -2.61 -11.98 -7.26
CA VAL A 30 -1.72 -10.82 -7.18
C VAL A 30 -1.52 -10.50 -5.71
N ARG A 31 -0.27 -10.62 -5.22
CA ARG A 31 0.03 -10.39 -3.81
C ARG A 31 1.43 -9.83 -3.57
N VAL A 32 1.63 -9.31 -2.38
CA VAL A 32 2.93 -8.81 -1.90
C VAL A 32 3.79 -9.96 -1.38
N GLY A 33 5.09 -9.88 -1.61
CA GLY A 33 6.08 -10.82 -1.08
C GLY A 33 6.39 -11.98 -2.02
N ASP A 34 7.33 -12.80 -1.58
CA ASP A 34 7.72 -14.03 -2.28
C ASP A 34 6.74 -15.15 -1.89
N PRO A 35 6.28 -15.95 -2.85
CA PRO A 35 5.40 -17.08 -2.55
C PRO A 35 6.02 -18.12 -1.60
N GLY A 36 7.36 -18.29 -1.61
CA GLY A 36 8.05 -19.28 -0.79
C GLY A 36 7.75 -20.75 -1.11
N ASP A 37 6.69 -21.02 -1.89
CA ASP A 37 6.24 -22.36 -2.27
C ASP A 37 6.75 -22.71 -3.66
N THR A 38 7.55 -23.77 -3.77
CA THR A 38 8.17 -24.23 -5.02
C THR A 38 7.18 -24.77 -6.05
N ARG A 39 5.93 -25.05 -5.65
CA ARG A 39 4.83 -25.46 -6.56
C ARG A 39 4.21 -24.26 -7.30
N LEU A 40 4.59 -23.05 -6.93
CA LEU A 40 4.06 -21.81 -7.48
C LEU A 40 5.08 -21.14 -8.38
N ILE A 41 4.60 -20.56 -9.46
CA ILE A 41 5.39 -19.65 -10.30
C ILE A 41 5.07 -18.24 -9.88
N ALA A 42 6.10 -17.40 -9.72
CA ALA A 42 5.95 -15.99 -9.41
C ALA A 42 6.51 -15.12 -10.53
N ARG A 43 5.83 -14.02 -10.82
CA ARG A 43 6.30 -12.97 -11.70
C ARG A 43 6.14 -11.60 -11.05
N ARG A 44 7.23 -10.88 -10.93
CA ARG A 44 7.23 -9.52 -10.43
C ARG A 44 6.40 -8.61 -11.36
N LEU A 45 5.52 -7.79 -10.78
CA LEU A 45 4.68 -6.82 -11.48
C LEU A 45 5.14 -5.38 -11.21
N ALA A 46 5.20 -4.99 -9.94
CA ALA A 46 5.53 -3.62 -9.54
C ALA A 46 6.15 -3.58 -8.13
N PRO A 47 6.84 -2.48 -7.77
CA PRO A 47 7.17 -2.20 -6.39
C PRO A 47 5.89 -2.09 -5.54
N HIS A 48 5.97 -2.55 -4.29
CA HIS A 48 4.96 -2.31 -3.27
C HIS A 48 5.55 -1.32 -2.26
N ARG A 49 5.22 -0.03 -2.45
CA ARG A 49 5.69 1.04 -1.58
C ARG A 49 4.67 1.28 -0.47
N ILE A 50 5.16 1.38 0.76
CA ILE A 50 4.38 1.71 1.95
C ILE A 50 4.75 3.11 2.40
N CYS A 51 3.75 3.96 2.63
CA CYS A 51 3.91 5.32 3.17
C CYS A 51 2.91 5.54 4.30
N ALA A 52 3.19 6.55 5.15
CA ALA A 52 2.23 7.04 6.12
C ALA A 52 1.32 8.09 5.47
N PHE A 53 0.03 8.07 5.85
CA PHE A 53 -0.99 8.98 5.35
C PHE A 53 -1.89 9.48 6.49
N ALA A 54 -2.44 10.68 6.30
CA ALA A 54 -3.48 11.23 7.17
C ALA A 54 -4.38 12.17 6.36
N SER A 55 -5.59 12.48 6.86
CA SER A 55 -6.42 13.50 6.23
C SER A 55 -5.88 14.91 6.50
N PRO A 56 -6.14 15.87 5.59
CA PRO A 56 -5.79 17.27 5.81
C PRO A 56 -6.36 17.84 7.12
N ASP A 57 -7.61 17.48 7.47
CA ASP A 57 -8.28 17.97 8.67
C ASP A 57 -7.63 17.44 9.95
N TYR A 58 -7.23 16.16 9.98
CA TYR A 58 -6.47 15.62 11.08
C TYR A 58 -5.14 16.37 11.26
N LEU A 59 -4.38 16.56 10.17
CA LEU A 59 -3.10 17.26 10.21
C LEU A 59 -3.24 18.73 10.62
N LYS A 60 -4.34 19.39 10.25
CA LYS A 60 -4.65 20.76 10.69
C LYS A 60 -4.90 20.84 12.19
N ALA A 61 -5.57 19.84 12.75
CA ALA A 61 -5.92 19.81 14.18
C ALA A 61 -4.76 19.34 15.06
N ARG A 62 -3.97 18.36 14.61
CA ARG A 62 -2.97 17.66 15.46
C ARG A 62 -1.52 17.93 15.05
N GLY A 63 -1.30 18.66 13.97
CA GLY A 63 0.04 18.90 13.40
C GLY A 63 0.47 17.81 12.42
N THR A 64 1.58 18.09 11.75
CA THR A 64 2.17 17.17 10.76
C THR A 64 3.45 16.58 11.34
N PRO A 65 3.58 15.24 11.46
CA PRO A 65 4.81 14.61 11.92
C PRO A 65 5.96 14.88 10.95
N ARG A 66 7.15 15.12 11.48
CA ARG A 66 8.39 15.39 10.70
C ARG A 66 9.38 14.26 10.79
N HIS A 67 9.26 13.44 11.83
CA HIS A 67 10.11 12.29 12.06
C HIS A 67 9.24 11.09 12.50
N PRO A 68 9.61 9.84 12.17
CA PRO A 68 8.83 8.67 12.60
C PRO A 68 8.57 8.59 14.11
N SER A 69 9.48 9.09 14.95
CA SER A 69 9.28 9.15 16.41
C SER A 69 8.11 10.04 16.84
N ASP A 70 7.70 11.02 16.02
CA ASP A 70 6.59 11.92 16.35
C ASP A 70 5.26 11.18 16.40
N LEU A 71 5.18 9.99 15.75
CA LEU A 71 3.99 9.13 15.76
C LEU A 71 3.57 8.70 17.18
N GLN A 72 4.48 8.75 18.16
CA GLN A 72 4.17 8.47 19.57
C GLN A 72 3.17 9.49 20.18
N SER A 73 3.05 10.68 19.60
CA SER A 73 2.14 11.74 20.03
C SER A 73 0.91 11.90 19.14
N HIS A 74 0.73 11.02 18.15
CA HIS A 74 -0.40 11.02 17.23
C HIS A 74 -1.36 9.86 17.48
N ASP A 75 -2.62 10.05 17.11
CA ASP A 75 -3.57 8.96 17.00
C ASP A 75 -3.20 8.12 15.78
N CYS A 76 -2.97 6.82 15.96
CA CYS A 76 -2.58 5.94 14.87
C CYS A 76 -3.65 4.88 14.61
N VAL A 77 -3.83 4.56 13.31
CA VAL A 77 -4.68 3.47 12.82
C VAL A 77 -3.79 2.35 12.32
N ASN A 78 -3.85 1.18 12.95
CA ASN A 78 -2.97 0.07 12.62
C ASN A 78 -3.67 -1.05 11.85
N PHE A 79 -2.89 -1.80 11.10
CA PHE A 79 -3.31 -3.04 10.45
C PHE A 79 -3.07 -4.24 11.37
N ARG A 80 -3.99 -5.20 11.37
CA ARG A 80 -3.85 -6.50 12.06
C ARG A 80 -3.73 -7.61 11.04
N TYR A 81 -2.64 -8.35 11.09
CA TYR A 81 -2.49 -9.54 10.25
C TYR A 81 -3.51 -10.61 10.62
N GLN A 82 -4.35 -11.01 9.65
CA GLN A 82 -5.38 -12.04 9.87
C GLN A 82 -4.78 -13.41 10.20
N SER A 83 -3.57 -13.71 9.70
CA SER A 83 -2.90 -14.98 9.92
C SER A 83 -2.34 -15.14 11.34
N THR A 84 -1.88 -14.05 11.98
CA THR A 84 -1.23 -14.08 13.29
C THR A 84 -2.04 -13.39 14.39
N GLY A 85 -3.02 -12.57 14.01
CA GLY A 85 -3.76 -11.70 14.93
C GLY A 85 -2.94 -10.53 15.49
N GLN A 86 -1.67 -10.39 15.08
CA GLN A 86 -0.77 -9.36 15.59
C GLN A 86 -0.91 -8.05 14.80
N PRO A 87 -0.80 -6.90 15.48
CA PRO A 87 -0.70 -5.60 14.82
C PRO A 87 0.56 -5.54 13.94
N ALA A 88 0.47 -4.81 12.83
CA ALA A 88 1.61 -4.59 11.96
C ALA A 88 2.66 -3.69 12.63
N VAL A 89 3.91 -4.04 12.43
CA VAL A 89 5.06 -3.17 12.72
C VAL A 89 5.27 -2.27 11.51
N TRP A 90 5.47 -0.97 11.76
CA TRP A 90 5.59 0.01 10.69
C TRP A 90 7.05 0.18 10.28
N PRO A 91 7.40 -0.18 9.02
CA PRO A 91 8.76 -0.02 8.54
C PRO A 91 9.00 1.39 8.00
N PHE A 92 10.11 1.99 8.40
CA PHE A 92 10.59 3.28 7.89
C PHE A 92 12.05 3.16 7.46
N TRP A 93 12.40 3.82 6.37
CA TRP A 93 13.77 3.84 5.85
C TRP A 93 14.52 5.06 6.39
N MET A 94 15.54 4.84 7.21
CA MET A 94 16.38 5.89 7.79
C MET A 94 17.75 5.89 7.10
N GLY A 95 17.79 6.43 5.88
CA GLY A 95 18.97 6.34 5.03
C GLY A 95 19.20 4.89 4.56
N ASP A 96 20.15 4.18 5.15
CA ASP A 96 20.50 2.79 4.86
C ASP A 96 19.96 1.79 5.91
N LYS A 97 19.30 2.28 6.97
CA LYS A 97 18.81 1.47 8.10
C LYS A 97 17.30 1.38 8.11
N LEU A 98 16.80 0.18 8.39
CA LEU A 98 15.39 -0.05 8.68
C LEU A 98 15.09 0.33 10.13
N LEU A 99 14.14 1.24 10.32
CA LEU A 99 13.52 1.53 11.59
C LEU A 99 12.14 0.88 11.63
N GLU A 100 11.90 0.03 12.60
CA GLU A 100 10.61 -0.60 12.84
C GLU A 100 9.95 0.00 14.07
N LEU A 101 8.72 0.48 13.92
CA LEU A 101 7.96 1.12 14.98
C LEU A 101 6.63 0.41 15.20
N SER A 102 6.21 0.36 16.47
CA SER A 102 4.86 -0.02 16.87
C SER A 102 4.21 1.19 17.55
N PRO A 103 3.64 2.14 16.78
CA PRO A 103 3.06 3.33 17.36
C PRO A 103 1.82 2.98 18.19
N PRO A 104 1.49 3.78 19.21
CA PRO A 104 0.27 3.59 19.97
C PRO A 104 -0.93 3.70 19.03
N SER A 105 -1.81 2.71 19.06
CA SER A 105 -2.93 2.63 18.13
C SER A 105 -4.25 2.52 18.90
N GLY A 106 -5.10 3.52 18.74
CA GLY A 106 -6.47 3.52 19.28
C GLY A 106 -7.47 2.76 18.38
N LEU A 107 -7.10 2.50 17.12
CA LEU A 107 -7.92 1.78 16.15
C LEU A 107 -7.06 0.77 15.39
N THR A 108 -7.49 -0.49 15.34
CA THR A 108 -6.82 -1.55 14.59
C THR A 108 -7.83 -2.26 13.71
N MET A 109 -7.49 -2.45 12.44
CA MET A 109 -8.34 -3.06 11.42
C MET A 109 -7.56 -4.16 10.70
N ASP A 110 -8.26 -5.10 10.07
CA ASP A 110 -7.68 -6.23 9.35
C ASP A 110 -7.97 -6.20 7.84
N LEU A 111 -8.42 -5.04 7.34
CA LEU A 111 -8.69 -4.79 5.93
C LEU A 111 -8.01 -3.48 5.50
N SER A 112 -7.09 -3.57 4.56
CA SER A 112 -6.23 -2.44 4.12
C SER A 112 -7.04 -1.29 3.52
N ASP A 113 -8.10 -1.59 2.75
CA ASP A 113 -8.98 -0.55 2.17
C ASP A 113 -9.79 0.19 3.24
N ALA A 114 -10.19 -0.50 4.31
CA ALA A 114 -10.91 0.11 5.43
C ALA A 114 -10.00 1.10 6.20
N ILE A 115 -8.70 0.81 6.32
CA ILE A 115 -7.73 1.73 6.91
C ILE A 115 -7.70 3.03 6.10
N ALA A 116 -7.52 2.96 4.78
CA ALA A 116 -7.48 4.15 3.94
C ALA A 116 -8.76 4.99 4.09
N THR A 117 -9.92 4.36 4.17
CA THR A 117 -11.22 5.02 4.41
C THR A 117 -11.26 5.70 5.79
N ALA A 118 -10.81 5.02 6.85
CA ALA A 118 -10.77 5.58 8.20
C ALA A 118 -9.83 6.78 8.28
N LEU A 119 -8.66 6.70 7.63
CA LEU A 119 -7.71 7.81 7.56
C LEU A 119 -8.32 9.02 6.84
N ALA A 120 -9.02 8.81 5.72
CA ALA A 120 -9.70 9.87 5.00
C ALA A 120 -10.80 10.54 5.84
N ALA A 121 -11.45 9.77 6.72
CA ALA A 121 -12.44 10.28 7.70
C ALA A 121 -11.80 10.98 8.92
N GLY A 122 -10.46 11.08 8.99
CA GLY A 122 -9.78 11.81 10.06
C GLY A 122 -9.45 10.98 11.31
N ALA A 123 -9.47 9.66 11.22
CA ALA A 123 -9.22 8.78 12.38
C ALA A 123 -7.77 8.84 12.93
N GLY A 124 -6.84 9.43 12.18
CA GLY A 124 -5.44 9.52 12.61
C GLY A 124 -4.44 9.39 11.48
N ILE A 125 -3.26 8.90 11.80
CA ILE A 125 -2.19 8.53 10.87
C ILE A 125 -2.15 7.01 10.73
N GLY A 126 -1.95 6.51 9.52
CA GLY A 126 -1.76 5.09 9.28
C GLY A 126 -0.82 4.84 8.10
N ILE A 127 -0.21 3.66 8.05
CA ILE A 127 0.52 3.24 6.86
C ILE A 127 -0.41 2.55 5.87
N SER A 128 -0.18 2.78 4.60
CA SER A 128 -0.92 2.13 3.51
C SER A 128 -0.02 1.96 2.30
N ALA A 129 -0.36 1.01 1.45
CA ALA A 129 0.26 0.89 0.14
C ALA A 129 -0.15 2.08 -0.74
N THR A 130 0.80 2.58 -1.52
CA THR A 130 0.57 3.74 -2.40
C THR A 130 -0.56 3.53 -3.38
N TYR A 131 -0.75 2.31 -3.91
CA TYR A 131 -1.85 2.02 -4.84
C TYR A 131 -3.24 2.06 -4.19
N ILE A 132 -3.35 1.79 -2.89
CA ILE A 132 -4.60 1.92 -2.12
C ILE A 132 -4.88 3.39 -1.82
N ALA A 133 -3.84 4.13 -1.38
CA ALA A 133 -3.99 5.52 -0.98
C ALA A 133 -4.10 6.51 -2.16
N ALA A 134 -3.52 6.21 -3.32
CA ALA A 134 -3.44 7.13 -4.45
C ALA A 134 -4.79 7.71 -4.92
N PRO A 135 -5.90 6.97 -4.98
CA PRO A 135 -7.21 7.54 -5.30
C PRO A 135 -7.65 8.62 -4.30
N TYR A 136 -7.41 8.43 -3.02
CA TYR A 136 -7.72 9.38 -1.95
C TYR A 136 -6.81 10.61 -2.02
N VAL A 137 -5.53 10.39 -2.31
CA VAL A 137 -4.54 11.49 -2.49
C VAL A 137 -4.94 12.36 -3.68
N LYS A 138 -5.37 11.77 -4.80
CA LYS A 138 -5.87 12.51 -5.98
C LYS A 138 -7.10 13.37 -5.67
N ARG A 139 -7.99 12.91 -4.80
CA ARG A 139 -9.17 13.66 -4.36
C ARG A 139 -8.88 14.67 -3.25
N GLY A 140 -7.64 14.71 -2.73
CA GLY A 140 -7.23 15.57 -1.62
C GLY A 140 -7.75 15.12 -0.25
N GLU A 141 -8.25 13.89 -0.14
CA GLU A 141 -8.77 13.30 1.10
C GLU A 141 -7.65 12.76 1.99
N LEU A 142 -6.53 12.38 1.39
CA LEU A 142 -5.31 11.95 2.10
C LEU A 142 -4.09 12.76 1.64
N VAL A 143 -3.20 13.00 2.58
CA VAL A 143 -1.88 13.60 2.34
C VAL A 143 -0.81 12.60 2.79
N PRO A 144 0.20 12.30 1.95
CA PRO A 144 1.35 11.52 2.38
C PRO A 144 2.18 12.33 3.39
N VAL A 145 2.50 11.70 4.52
CA VAL A 145 3.39 12.24 5.56
C VAL A 145 4.59 11.32 5.74
N LEU A 146 5.71 11.84 6.24
CA LEU A 146 6.95 11.06 6.42
C LEU A 146 7.40 10.34 5.13
N PHE A 147 7.12 10.92 3.97
CA PHE A 147 7.36 10.29 2.67
C PHE A 147 8.84 10.00 2.40
N GLU A 148 9.74 10.80 2.94
CA GLU A 148 11.20 10.58 2.89
C GLU A 148 11.65 9.29 3.58
N TYR A 149 10.80 8.74 4.45
CA TYR A 149 11.03 7.48 5.16
C TYR A 149 10.21 6.31 4.59
N ALA A 150 9.60 6.49 3.42
CA ALA A 150 8.76 5.46 2.78
C ALA A 150 9.54 4.15 2.58
N TYR A 151 8.88 3.01 2.82
CA TYR A 151 9.45 1.68 2.64
C TYR A 151 9.04 1.09 1.29
N ASP A 152 10.01 0.69 0.46
CA ASP A 152 9.80 0.26 -0.93
C ASP A 152 10.48 -1.08 -1.30
N ARG A 153 10.87 -1.87 -0.29
CA ARG A 153 11.56 -3.15 -0.52
C ARG A 153 10.64 -4.32 -0.84
N PHE A 154 9.34 -4.17 -0.64
CA PHE A 154 8.36 -5.17 -1.04
C PHE A 154 8.05 -5.09 -2.53
N GLN A 155 7.59 -6.21 -3.09
CA GLN A 155 7.21 -6.33 -4.48
C GLN A 155 5.82 -6.96 -4.60
N LEU A 156 5.03 -6.46 -5.57
CA LEU A 156 3.82 -7.13 -6.03
C LEU A 156 4.20 -8.20 -7.04
N HIS A 157 3.68 -9.39 -6.86
CA HIS A 157 3.85 -10.52 -7.77
C HIS A 157 2.50 -11.04 -8.27
N ALA A 158 2.46 -11.41 -9.54
CA ALA A 158 1.48 -12.38 -10.03
C ALA A 158 2.01 -13.78 -9.72
N ILE A 159 1.18 -14.63 -9.12
CA ILE A 159 1.55 -15.95 -8.63
C ILE A 159 0.50 -16.95 -9.10
N TRP A 160 0.94 -18.10 -9.60
CA TRP A 160 0.03 -19.14 -10.07
C TRP A 160 0.64 -20.53 -9.90
N PRO A 161 -0.17 -21.59 -9.76
CA PRO A 161 0.32 -22.96 -9.67
C PRO A 161 1.05 -23.40 -10.94
N GLU A 162 2.14 -24.16 -10.82
CA GLU A 162 2.86 -24.74 -11.95
C GLU A 162 1.93 -25.56 -12.85
N SER A 163 0.94 -26.26 -12.28
CA SER A 163 -0.08 -27.02 -13.03
C SER A 163 -0.91 -26.16 -13.99
N ARG A 164 -0.97 -24.83 -13.76
CA ARG A 164 -1.68 -23.87 -14.61
C ARG A 164 -0.80 -23.23 -15.68
N ARG A 165 0.50 -23.54 -15.72
CA ARG A 165 1.48 -22.94 -16.64
C ARG A 165 1.09 -23.00 -18.11
N SER A 166 0.47 -24.09 -18.57
CA SER A 166 0.04 -24.26 -19.96
C SER A 166 -1.34 -23.68 -20.27
N ASN A 167 -2.14 -23.27 -19.25
CA ASN A 167 -3.49 -22.76 -19.43
C ASN A 167 -3.48 -21.44 -20.24
N PRO A 168 -4.18 -21.36 -21.39
CA PRO A 168 -4.18 -20.17 -22.23
C PRO A 168 -4.78 -18.93 -21.55
N ALA A 169 -5.82 -19.10 -20.72
CA ALA A 169 -6.46 -17.99 -20.02
C ALA A 169 -5.52 -17.41 -18.97
N VAL A 170 -4.79 -18.26 -18.23
CA VAL A 170 -3.76 -17.85 -17.27
C VAL A 170 -2.64 -17.10 -17.98
N LYS A 171 -2.11 -17.62 -19.08
CA LYS A 171 -1.08 -16.94 -19.88
C LYS A 171 -1.54 -15.55 -20.34
N ALA A 172 -2.76 -15.46 -20.88
CA ALA A 172 -3.33 -14.20 -21.34
C ALA A 172 -3.51 -13.21 -20.19
N PHE A 173 -3.91 -13.68 -19.00
CA PHE A 173 -4.08 -12.83 -17.83
C PHE A 173 -2.74 -12.33 -17.30
N ILE A 174 -1.72 -13.19 -17.21
CA ILE A 174 -0.36 -12.78 -16.79
C ILE A 174 0.21 -11.74 -17.76
N ALA A 175 0.06 -11.94 -19.09
CA ALA A 175 0.51 -10.96 -20.07
C ALA A 175 -0.23 -9.62 -19.89
N PHE A 176 -1.55 -9.65 -19.68
CA PHE A 176 -2.34 -8.46 -19.39
C PHE A 176 -1.88 -7.74 -18.13
N LEU A 177 -1.61 -8.46 -17.04
CA LEU A 177 -1.10 -7.85 -15.80
C LEU A 177 0.22 -7.11 -16.05
N GLN A 178 1.13 -7.66 -16.85
CA GLN A 178 2.38 -6.99 -17.18
C GLN A 178 2.19 -5.67 -17.97
N GLU A 179 1.16 -5.61 -18.80
CA GLU A 179 0.82 -4.39 -19.54
C GLU A 179 0.22 -3.30 -18.64
N VAL A 180 -0.60 -3.70 -17.65
CA VAL A 180 -1.32 -2.76 -16.76
C VAL A 180 -0.55 -2.34 -15.52
N PHE A 181 0.59 -2.99 -15.24
CA PHE A 181 1.53 -2.60 -14.20
C PHE A 181 2.79 -1.98 -14.82
N PRO A 182 2.74 -0.73 -15.29
CA PRO A 182 3.89 -0.07 -15.91
C PRO A 182 4.93 0.33 -14.86
N SER A 183 6.17 0.54 -15.34
CA SER A 183 7.25 1.09 -14.52
C SER A 183 7.68 2.45 -15.09
N PRO A 184 7.67 3.54 -14.29
CA PRO A 184 7.21 3.60 -12.90
C PRO A 184 5.70 3.43 -12.76
N ALA A 185 5.27 2.93 -11.60
CA ALA A 185 3.85 2.75 -11.30
C ALA A 185 3.14 4.12 -11.18
N PRO A 186 2.01 4.36 -11.89
CA PRO A 186 1.35 5.67 -11.90
C PRO A 186 0.94 6.18 -10.52
N TRP A 187 0.49 5.26 -9.65
CA TRP A 187 0.11 5.59 -8.28
C TRP A 187 1.28 6.08 -7.43
N ASP A 188 2.50 5.53 -7.62
CA ASP A 188 3.70 6.00 -6.95
C ASP A 188 4.06 7.41 -7.40
N VAL A 189 4.00 7.68 -8.71
CA VAL A 189 4.25 9.02 -9.29
C VAL A 189 3.27 10.04 -8.74
N ASP A 190 1.98 9.67 -8.62
CA ASP A 190 0.95 10.57 -8.09
C ASP A 190 1.19 10.88 -6.61
N VAL A 191 1.44 9.87 -5.79
CA VAL A 191 1.71 10.06 -4.34
C VAL A 191 2.97 10.87 -4.13
N GLU A 192 4.06 10.60 -4.84
CA GLU A 192 5.31 11.35 -4.76
C GLU A 192 5.14 12.83 -5.12
N ARG A 193 4.39 13.13 -6.18
CA ARG A 193 4.09 14.51 -6.59
C ARG A 193 3.38 15.28 -5.47
N HIS A 194 2.39 14.67 -4.82
CA HIS A 194 1.66 15.29 -3.72
C HIS A 194 2.54 15.44 -2.47
N ALA A 195 3.39 14.46 -2.15
CA ALA A 195 4.33 14.54 -1.05
C ALA A 195 5.31 15.72 -1.22
N ARG A 196 5.86 15.89 -2.43
CA ARG A 196 6.76 17.01 -2.74
C ARG A 196 6.04 18.37 -2.64
N ALA A 197 4.78 18.45 -3.06
CA ALA A 197 3.97 19.66 -2.93
C ALA A 197 3.70 20.02 -1.45
N ALA A 198 3.32 19.03 -0.64
CA ALA A 198 3.11 19.21 0.80
C ALA A 198 4.38 19.67 1.53
N ALA A 199 5.53 19.07 1.23
CA ALA A 199 6.81 19.46 1.81
C ALA A 199 7.21 20.91 1.48
N LYS A 200 6.93 21.38 0.25
CA LYS A 200 7.18 22.80 -0.13
C LYS A 200 6.28 23.75 0.65
N SER A 201 5.01 23.41 0.83
CA SER A 201 4.07 24.22 1.61
C SER A 201 4.48 24.38 3.08
N LEU A 202 4.99 23.30 3.71
CA LEU A 202 5.50 23.33 5.08
C LEU A 202 6.72 24.23 5.24
N LYS A 203 7.69 24.17 4.32
CA LYS A 203 8.89 25.02 4.32
C LYS A 203 8.54 26.51 4.15
N GLY A 204 7.54 26.84 3.32
CA GLY A 204 7.10 28.23 3.11
C GLY A 204 6.38 28.88 4.30
N ARG A 205 5.82 28.07 5.20
CA ARG A 205 5.16 28.55 6.43
C ARG A 205 6.14 28.87 7.58
N VAL A 206 7.27 28.18 7.64
CA VAL A 206 8.31 28.39 8.67
C VAL A 206 9.12 29.66 8.40
N GLY A 207 9.13 30.16 7.15
CA GLY A 207 9.92 31.34 6.75
C GLY A 207 9.20 32.70 6.87
N ARG A 208 7.97 32.78 7.41
CA ARG A 208 7.29 34.06 7.68
C ARG A 208 7.37 34.38 9.18
N PRO A 209 8.23 35.32 9.62
CA PRO A 209 8.16 35.82 11.00
C PRO A 209 6.79 36.49 11.16
N SER A 210 6.11 36.17 12.28
CA SER A 210 4.92 36.88 12.74
C SER A 210 5.27 38.38 12.90
N ARG A 211 4.59 39.20 12.12
CA ARG A 211 4.53 40.65 12.36
C ARG A 211 3.60 40.94 13.50
#